data_9b7b3d4620c4f2f8cf790960baa82f61
#
_entry.id   9b7b3d4620c4f2f8cf790960baa82f61
#
_cell.length_a   1.000
_cell.length_b   1.000
_cell.length_c   1.000
_cell.angle_alpha   90.00
_cell.angle_beta   90.00
_cell.angle_gamma   90.00
#
_symmetry.space_group_name_H-M   'P 1'
#
loop_
_entity.id
_entity.type
_entity.pdbx_description
1 polymer ?
#
loop_
_entity_poly.entity_id
_entity_poly.type
_entity_poly.pdbx_seq_one_letter_code
_entity_poly.pdbx_strand_id
1 'polypeptide(L)'
;LSHAPIDAACGEKPAELTKMKVGDLEITPSALGREIVEKYEQQMSEDRCEVMGCTTEEIMRSYTGECALGDMVTDAMRAYYPEAEIAVQNAGGLRIELPKGNIYRETLNSLMPFDNYAYFIEIPGADLVRILKVSSSLEHGAMQVSGMTYTIENDCKNPEDLTQDGKIDAWENNCLCADIRVDGKPLEPERMYKVVISDFLFKGGDALGGMFDRAK
;
A
#
# COMPACT_ATOMS: atom_id res chain seq x y z
N LEU A 1 -16.76 -12.60 -7.83
CA LEU A 1 -16.07 -12.48 -9.12
C LEU A 1 -14.62 -12.88 -8.87
N SER A 2 -14.26 -14.15 -9.19
CA SER A 2 -12.87 -14.57 -9.19
C SER A 2 -12.17 -13.81 -10.33
N HIS A 3 -11.26 -12.90 -10.00
CA HIS A 3 -10.30 -12.42 -10.97
C HIS A 3 -9.43 -13.61 -11.37
N ALA A 4 -9.41 -13.95 -12.67
CA ALA A 4 -8.35 -14.82 -13.16
C ALA A 4 -7.01 -14.16 -12.82
N PRO A 5 -6.01 -14.94 -12.37
CA PRO A 5 -4.69 -14.39 -12.16
C PRO A 5 -4.23 -13.72 -13.46
N ILE A 6 -3.59 -12.56 -13.33
CA ILE A 6 -2.90 -11.88 -14.44
C ILE A 6 -1.62 -12.68 -14.70
N ASP A 7 -1.77 -13.91 -15.15
CA ASP A 7 -0.69 -14.83 -15.49
C ASP A 7 -0.42 -14.91 -17.00
N ALA A 8 -0.99 -13.97 -17.76
CA ALA A 8 -0.55 -13.82 -19.14
C ALA A 8 0.83 -13.18 -19.10
N ALA A 9 1.85 -13.94 -19.43
CA ALA A 9 3.16 -13.39 -19.73
C ALA A 9 2.96 -12.24 -20.73
N CYS A 10 3.60 -11.11 -20.50
CA CYS A 10 3.48 -9.94 -21.36
C CYS A 10 3.77 -10.35 -22.82
N GLY A 11 2.83 -10.12 -23.73
CA GLY A 11 2.91 -10.58 -25.14
C GLY A 11 2.16 -11.89 -25.43
N GLU A 12 1.66 -12.62 -24.43
CA GLU A 12 0.68 -13.67 -24.70
C GLU A 12 -0.69 -13.06 -24.97
N LYS A 13 -1.34 -13.52 -26.03
CA LYS A 13 -2.72 -13.11 -26.30
C LYS A 13 -3.56 -13.46 -25.08
N PRO A 14 -4.43 -12.53 -24.62
CA PRO A 14 -5.38 -12.86 -23.55
C PRO A 14 -6.10 -14.16 -23.93
N ALA A 15 -6.25 -15.05 -22.94
CA ALA A 15 -6.98 -16.29 -23.14
C ALA A 15 -8.31 -15.96 -23.84
N GLU A 16 -8.60 -16.63 -24.94
CA GLU A 16 -9.86 -16.40 -25.67
C GLU A 16 -10.99 -16.36 -24.65
N LEU A 17 -11.67 -15.21 -24.57
CA LEU A 17 -12.82 -15.07 -23.69
C LEU A 17 -13.88 -16.09 -24.13
N THR A 18 -13.78 -17.28 -23.56
CA THR A 18 -14.70 -18.37 -23.81
C THR A 18 -16.03 -18.06 -23.15
N LYS A 19 -17.10 -18.61 -23.71
CA LYS A 19 -18.42 -18.58 -23.11
C LYS A 19 -18.34 -19.02 -21.65
N MET A 20 -18.88 -18.21 -20.74
CA MET A 20 -18.88 -18.48 -19.32
C MET A 20 -20.28 -18.96 -18.91
N LYS A 21 -20.36 -20.00 -18.07
CA LYS A 21 -21.61 -20.43 -17.45
C LYS A 21 -21.76 -19.84 -16.04
N VAL A 22 -22.87 -19.18 -15.79
CA VAL A 22 -23.27 -18.73 -14.44
C VAL A 22 -24.60 -19.40 -14.12
N GLY A 23 -24.56 -20.47 -13.36
CA GLY A 23 -25.69 -21.37 -13.20
C GLY A 23 -26.05 -22.03 -14.53
N ASP A 24 -27.32 -21.94 -14.96
CA ASP A 24 -27.81 -22.46 -16.23
C ASP A 24 -27.68 -21.44 -17.40
N LEU A 25 -27.22 -20.24 -17.11
CA LEU A 25 -27.09 -19.17 -18.10
C LEU A 25 -25.73 -19.22 -18.79
N GLU A 26 -25.73 -19.31 -20.11
CA GLU A 26 -24.51 -19.17 -20.94
C GLU A 26 -24.32 -17.68 -21.31
N ILE A 27 -23.24 -17.09 -20.84
CA ILE A 27 -22.88 -15.70 -21.14
C ILE A 27 -21.85 -15.68 -22.26
N THR A 28 -22.20 -15.02 -23.33
CA THR A 28 -21.28 -14.76 -24.46
C THR A 28 -20.65 -13.37 -24.29
N PRO A 29 -19.32 -13.24 -24.33
CA PRO A 29 -18.66 -11.94 -24.27
C PRO A 29 -19.14 -11.01 -25.38
N SER A 30 -19.34 -9.73 -25.07
CA SER A 30 -19.74 -8.72 -26.06
C SER A 30 -18.66 -8.56 -27.13
N ALA A 31 -19.03 -8.65 -28.39
CA ALA A 31 -18.11 -8.40 -29.51
C ALA A 31 -17.54 -6.97 -29.48
N LEU A 32 -18.39 -5.98 -29.19
CA LEU A 32 -17.97 -4.58 -29.03
C LEU A 32 -17.01 -4.40 -27.85
N GLY A 33 -17.28 -5.05 -26.73
CA GLY A 33 -16.39 -5.02 -25.56
C GLY A 33 -15.01 -5.60 -25.88
N ARG A 34 -14.96 -6.69 -26.65
CA ARG A 34 -13.72 -7.29 -27.11
C ARG A 34 -12.93 -6.36 -28.03
N GLU A 35 -13.59 -5.78 -29.03
CA GLU A 35 -12.97 -4.84 -29.98
C GLU A 35 -12.36 -3.62 -29.23
N ILE A 36 -13.06 -3.09 -28.24
CA ILE A 36 -12.57 -1.97 -27.42
C ILE A 36 -11.32 -2.40 -26.65
N VAL A 37 -11.36 -3.54 -25.96
CA VAL A 37 -10.22 -4.06 -25.19
C VAL A 37 -9.01 -4.28 -26.10
N GLU A 38 -9.17 -5.00 -27.22
CA GLU A 38 -8.09 -5.29 -28.17
C GLU A 38 -7.44 -4.01 -28.72
N LYS A 39 -8.26 -2.99 -29.02
CA LYS A 39 -7.75 -1.70 -29.48
C LYS A 39 -6.84 -1.02 -28.43
N TYR A 40 -7.26 -1.00 -27.17
CA TYR A 40 -6.45 -0.38 -26.11
C TYR A 40 -5.24 -1.23 -25.75
N GLU A 41 -5.35 -2.54 -25.75
CA GLU A 41 -4.23 -3.45 -25.53
C GLU A 41 -3.13 -3.27 -26.58
N GLN A 42 -3.49 -3.13 -27.85
CA GLN A 42 -2.52 -2.87 -28.91
C GLN A 42 -1.79 -1.52 -28.74
N GLN A 43 -2.48 -0.49 -28.27
CA GLN A 43 -1.90 0.84 -28.05
C GLN A 43 -0.96 0.89 -26.84
N MET A 44 -1.16 0.02 -25.87
CA MET A 44 -0.45 0.06 -24.58
C MET A 44 0.62 -1.03 -24.45
N SER A 45 0.77 -1.92 -25.46
CA SER A 45 1.55 -3.15 -25.31
C SER A 45 3.05 -2.95 -25.11
N GLU A 46 3.66 -1.95 -25.75
CA GLU A 46 5.11 -1.76 -25.74
C GLU A 46 5.60 -1.27 -24.35
N ASP A 47 4.98 -0.25 -23.79
CA ASP A 47 5.36 0.31 -22.49
C ASP A 47 5.03 -0.64 -21.32
N ARG A 48 3.93 -1.37 -21.43
CA ARG A 48 3.46 -2.29 -20.38
C ARG A 48 4.37 -3.50 -20.20
N CYS A 49 4.96 -3.98 -21.28
CA CYS A 49 5.78 -5.19 -21.32
C CYS A 49 7.27 -4.92 -21.08
N GLU A 50 7.65 -3.70 -20.71
CA GLU A 50 9.02 -3.41 -20.29
C GLU A 50 9.36 -4.19 -19.01
N VAL A 51 10.46 -4.96 -19.05
CA VAL A 51 10.94 -5.70 -17.89
C VAL A 51 11.65 -4.73 -16.95
N MET A 52 11.09 -4.52 -15.78
CA MET A 52 11.61 -3.62 -14.74
C MET A 52 12.55 -4.34 -13.77
N GLY A 53 12.45 -5.65 -13.66
CA GLY A 53 13.26 -6.48 -12.78
C GLY A 53 12.83 -7.93 -12.80
N CYS A 54 13.34 -8.72 -11.87
CA CYS A 54 12.90 -10.11 -11.69
C CYS A 54 13.00 -10.53 -10.23
N THR A 55 12.19 -11.52 -9.84
CA THR A 55 12.23 -12.15 -8.52
C THR A 55 12.46 -13.66 -8.65
N THR A 56 13.11 -14.25 -7.66
CA THR A 56 13.33 -15.71 -7.59
C THR A 56 12.18 -16.46 -6.95
N GLU A 57 11.29 -15.73 -6.27
CA GLU A 57 10.11 -16.23 -5.58
C GLU A 57 9.00 -15.19 -5.61
N GLU A 58 7.77 -15.59 -5.31
CA GLU A 58 6.65 -14.68 -5.13
C GLU A 58 6.85 -13.83 -3.88
N ILE A 59 6.59 -12.51 -3.96
CA ILE A 59 6.68 -11.59 -2.83
C ILE A 59 5.27 -11.23 -2.40
N MET A 60 4.90 -11.72 -1.22
CA MET A 60 3.56 -11.59 -0.67
C MET A 60 3.33 -10.24 -0.02
N ARG A 61 2.09 -9.76 -0.09
CA ARG A 61 1.61 -8.61 0.69
C ARG A 61 0.91 -9.07 1.97
N SER A 62 0.80 -8.19 2.95
CA SER A 62 -0.05 -8.37 4.13
C SER A 62 -0.89 -7.12 4.38
N TYR A 63 -2.12 -7.30 4.82
CA TYR A 63 -2.98 -6.19 5.23
C TYR A 63 -2.87 -5.90 6.73
N THR A 64 -2.55 -6.91 7.53
CA THR A 64 -2.62 -6.85 9.00
C THR A 64 -1.26 -6.92 9.71
N GLY A 65 -0.18 -6.93 8.98
CA GLY A 65 1.17 -7.00 9.55
C GLY A 65 2.24 -6.64 8.53
N GLU A 66 3.48 -6.66 8.97
CA GLU A 66 4.66 -6.48 8.14
C GLU A 66 4.72 -7.54 7.03
N CYS A 67 5.23 -7.16 5.87
CA CYS A 67 5.45 -8.07 4.76
C CYS A 67 6.60 -7.61 3.86
N ALA A 68 7.28 -8.58 3.23
CA ALA A 68 8.42 -8.32 2.36
C ALA A 68 8.10 -7.35 1.20
N LEU A 69 6.86 -7.37 0.70
CA LEU A 69 6.44 -6.43 -0.34
C LEU A 69 6.31 -5.00 0.19
N GLY A 70 5.78 -4.85 1.40
CA GLY A 70 5.71 -3.56 2.07
C GLY A 70 7.09 -2.98 2.35
N ASP A 71 8.00 -3.81 2.85
CA ASP A 71 9.39 -3.43 3.11
C ASP A 71 10.09 -2.99 1.82
N MET A 72 9.95 -3.77 0.75
CA MET A 72 10.53 -3.43 -0.55
C MET A 72 10.05 -2.07 -1.07
N VAL A 73 8.76 -1.78 -0.97
CA VAL A 73 8.19 -0.51 -1.45
C VAL A 73 8.67 0.65 -0.58
N THR A 74 8.63 0.51 0.75
CA THR A 74 9.06 1.59 1.67
C THR A 74 10.57 1.80 1.63
N ASP A 75 11.37 0.76 1.43
CA ASP A 75 12.80 0.88 1.20
C ASP A 75 13.11 1.61 -0.12
N ALA A 76 12.36 1.32 -1.19
CA ALA A 76 12.48 2.04 -2.45
C ALA A 76 12.11 3.53 -2.30
N MET A 77 11.08 3.85 -1.54
CA MET A 77 10.71 5.23 -1.23
C MET A 77 11.84 5.96 -0.49
N ARG A 78 12.43 5.35 0.53
CA ARG A 78 13.59 5.91 1.24
C ARG A 78 14.82 6.04 0.35
N ALA A 79 15.09 5.06 -0.49
CA ALA A 79 16.24 5.13 -1.40
C ALA A 79 16.13 6.26 -2.42
N TYR A 80 14.89 6.59 -2.83
CA TYR A 80 14.63 7.72 -3.73
C TYR A 80 14.82 9.08 -3.04
N TYR A 81 14.59 9.16 -1.72
CA TYR A 81 14.80 10.36 -0.89
C TYR A 81 15.89 10.08 0.16
N PRO A 82 17.18 10.23 -0.17
CA PRO A 82 18.29 9.82 0.72
C PRO A 82 18.34 10.57 2.06
N GLU A 83 17.65 11.70 2.16
CA GLU A 83 17.54 12.46 3.41
C GLU A 83 16.42 11.94 4.33
N ALA A 84 15.56 11.05 3.83
CA ALA A 84 14.46 10.49 4.61
C ALA A 84 14.97 9.48 5.64
N GLU A 85 14.58 9.68 6.89
CA GLU A 85 14.84 8.74 7.97
C GLU A 85 13.84 7.57 7.95
N ILE A 86 12.61 7.87 7.53
CA ILE A 86 11.46 6.96 7.59
C ILE A 86 10.71 7.04 6.26
N ALA A 87 10.18 5.91 5.80
CA ALA A 87 9.12 5.87 4.80
C ALA A 87 7.90 5.14 5.37
N VAL A 88 6.70 5.59 4.97
CA VAL A 88 5.42 5.02 5.40
C VAL A 88 4.52 4.80 4.19
N GLN A 89 3.99 3.60 4.06
CA GLN A 89 3.03 3.20 3.03
C GLN A 89 1.86 2.45 3.66
N ASN A 90 0.63 2.77 3.29
CA ASN A 90 -0.52 2.01 3.75
C ASN A 90 -0.61 0.65 3.04
N ALA A 91 -1.00 -0.39 3.79
CA ALA A 91 -1.18 -1.74 3.24
C ALA A 91 -2.21 -1.77 2.10
N GLY A 92 -3.28 -0.97 2.21
CA GLY A 92 -4.32 -0.84 1.18
C GLY A 92 -3.82 -0.26 -0.16
N GLY A 93 -2.71 0.44 -0.17
CA GLY A 93 -2.05 0.96 -1.37
C GLY A 93 -1.38 -0.12 -2.22
N LEU A 94 -1.06 -1.28 -1.64
CA LEU A 94 -0.48 -2.44 -2.31
C LEU A 94 -1.59 -3.41 -2.73
N ARG A 95 -1.86 -3.53 -4.03
CA ARG A 95 -3.09 -4.17 -4.54
C ARG A 95 -2.93 -5.62 -4.97
N ILE A 96 -1.72 -6.01 -5.38
CA ILE A 96 -1.37 -7.37 -5.80
C ILE A 96 -0.06 -7.80 -5.16
N GLU A 97 0.23 -9.10 -5.14
CA GLU A 97 1.53 -9.68 -4.87
C GLU A 97 2.45 -9.52 -6.09
N LEU A 98 3.78 -9.54 -5.90
CA LEU A 98 4.70 -9.63 -7.02
C LEU A 98 4.92 -11.10 -7.38
N PRO A 99 4.64 -11.51 -8.63
CA PRO A 99 4.83 -12.89 -9.06
C PRO A 99 6.31 -13.24 -9.16
N LYS A 100 6.63 -14.53 -9.03
CA LYS A 100 7.94 -15.04 -9.37
C LYS A 100 8.24 -14.86 -10.87
N GLY A 101 9.47 -14.49 -11.19
CA GLY A 101 9.94 -14.31 -12.56
C GLY A 101 10.11 -12.85 -12.93
N ASN A 102 9.86 -12.51 -14.18
CA ASN A 102 9.98 -11.13 -14.65
C ASN A 102 8.89 -10.24 -14.07
N ILE A 103 9.30 -9.08 -13.59
CA ILE A 103 8.42 -8.00 -13.15
C ILE A 103 8.33 -6.99 -14.29
N TYR A 104 7.16 -6.84 -14.83
CA TYR A 104 6.88 -5.91 -15.90
C TYR A 104 6.39 -4.56 -15.36
N ARG A 105 6.48 -3.51 -16.16
CA ARG A 105 5.92 -2.20 -15.80
C ARG A 105 4.43 -2.31 -15.44
N GLU A 106 3.66 -3.12 -16.17
CA GLU A 106 2.25 -3.38 -15.88
C GLU A 106 2.04 -4.03 -14.51
N THR A 107 2.96 -4.91 -14.09
CA THR A 107 2.91 -5.52 -12.76
C THR A 107 3.03 -4.45 -11.68
N LEU A 108 3.97 -3.49 -11.85
CA LEU A 108 4.14 -2.39 -10.89
C LEU A 108 2.94 -1.43 -10.91
N ASN A 109 2.38 -1.14 -12.08
CA ASN A 109 1.16 -0.33 -12.20
C ASN A 109 -0.04 -1.02 -11.52
N SER A 110 -0.13 -2.34 -11.61
CA SER A 110 -1.17 -3.12 -10.93
C SER A 110 -0.93 -3.24 -9.42
N LEU A 111 0.33 -3.27 -8.99
CA LEU A 111 0.71 -3.25 -7.59
C LEU A 111 0.28 -1.95 -6.90
N MET A 112 0.57 -0.82 -7.52
CA MET A 112 0.25 0.52 -7.01
C MET A 112 -0.53 1.32 -8.07
N PRO A 113 -1.84 1.03 -8.29
CA PRO A 113 -2.61 1.57 -9.42
C PRO A 113 -3.09 3.01 -9.21
N PHE A 114 -2.67 3.66 -8.14
CA PHE A 114 -3.09 5.03 -7.81
C PHE A 114 -2.02 6.03 -8.25
N ASP A 115 -2.42 7.14 -8.85
CA ASP A 115 -1.54 8.26 -9.24
C ASP A 115 -1.15 9.09 -8.00
N ASN A 116 -0.57 8.43 -6.99
CA ASN A 116 -0.11 9.07 -5.78
C ASN A 116 1.30 9.67 -5.98
N TYR A 117 1.53 10.80 -5.33
CA TYR A 117 2.84 11.42 -5.23
C TYR A 117 3.49 11.07 -3.88
N ALA A 118 4.79 10.87 -3.89
CA ALA A 118 5.58 10.77 -2.67
C ALA A 118 5.86 12.18 -2.13
N TYR A 119 5.44 12.46 -0.91
CA TYR A 119 5.72 13.70 -0.20
C TYR A 119 6.85 13.48 0.79
N PHE A 120 7.82 14.37 0.76
CA PHE A 120 8.88 14.44 1.75
C PHE A 120 8.54 15.54 2.75
N ILE A 121 8.37 15.17 4.01
CA ILE A 121 7.91 16.04 5.08
C ILE A 121 8.79 15.93 6.32
N GLU A 122 8.76 16.93 7.18
CA GLU A 122 9.26 16.86 8.55
C GLU A 122 8.07 16.85 9.52
N ILE A 123 8.00 15.87 10.41
CA ILE A 123 6.87 15.67 11.34
C ILE A 123 7.39 15.37 12.74
N PRO A 124 6.77 15.91 13.81
CA PRO A 124 7.13 15.58 15.20
C PRO A 124 6.90 14.09 15.47
N GLY A 125 7.78 13.49 16.30
CA GLY A 125 7.62 12.10 16.72
C GLY A 125 6.27 11.82 17.39
N ALA A 126 5.72 12.77 18.13
CA ALA A 126 4.39 12.63 18.72
C ALA A 126 3.28 12.38 17.67
N ASP A 127 3.37 13.01 16.49
CA ASP A 127 2.39 12.78 15.42
C ASP A 127 2.63 11.45 14.71
N LEU A 128 3.89 11.01 14.56
CA LEU A 128 4.20 9.65 14.10
C LEU A 128 3.59 8.60 15.04
N VAL A 129 3.66 8.79 16.36
CA VAL A 129 3.01 7.89 17.33
C VAL A 129 1.50 7.81 17.07
N ARG A 130 0.83 8.94 16.81
CA ARG A 130 -0.61 8.95 16.50
C ARG A 130 -0.92 8.17 15.21
N ILE A 131 -0.15 8.41 14.15
CA ILE A 131 -0.28 7.69 12.87
C ILE A 131 -0.15 6.18 13.09
N LEU A 132 0.85 5.75 13.86
CA LEU A 132 1.07 4.33 14.14
C LEU A 132 0.00 3.72 15.05
N LYS A 133 -0.60 4.50 15.96
CA LYS A 133 -1.76 4.05 16.74
C LYS A 133 -2.99 3.81 15.84
N VAL A 134 -3.25 4.67 14.85
CA VAL A 134 -4.28 4.42 13.83
C VAL A 134 -3.96 3.14 13.07
N SER A 135 -2.72 2.96 12.63
CA SER A 135 -2.25 1.72 12.00
C SER A 135 -2.50 0.50 12.88
N SER A 136 -2.23 0.60 14.18
CA SER A 136 -2.38 -0.51 15.15
C SER A 136 -3.84 -0.93 15.35
N SER A 137 -4.82 -0.10 14.99
CA SER A 137 -6.23 -0.48 14.99
C SER A 137 -6.56 -1.55 13.96
N LEU A 138 -5.76 -1.66 12.91
CA LEU A 138 -5.93 -2.52 11.74
C LEU A 138 -7.21 -2.28 10.92
N GLU A 139 -8.00 -1.28 11.24
CA GLU A 139 -9.23 -0.93 10.51
C GLU A 139 -8.92 -0.57 9.05
N HIS A 140 -7.83 0.17 8.86
CA HIS A 140 -7.34 0.55 7.52
C HIS A 140 -6.09 -0.24 7.10
N GLY A 141 -5.77 -1.32 7.82
CA GLY A 141 -4.57 -2.13 7.61
C GLY A 141 -3.32 -1.57 8.30
N ALA A 142 -2.32 -2.43 8.48
CA ALA A 142 -1.05 -2.06 9.08
C ALA A 142 -0.22 -1.20 8.13
N MET A 143 0.34 -0.08 8.61
CA MET A 143 1.31 0.69 7.84
C MET A 143 2.58 -0.12 7.66
N GLN A 144 3.04 -0.19 6.41
CA GLN A 144 4.34 -0.71 6.06
C GLN A 144 5.35 0.43 6.23
N VAL A 145 6.49 0.13 6.86
CA VAL A 145 7.44 1.17 7.24
C VAL A 145 8.87 0.77 6.88
N SER A 146 9.71 1.76 6.61
CA SER A 146 11.16 1.59 6.48
C SER A 146 11.88 2.60 7.35
N GLY A 147 13.02 2.22 7.93
CA GLY A 147 13.82 3.06 8.85
C GLY A 147 13.29 3.13 10.27
N MET A 148 12.17 2.47 10.55
CA MET A 148 11.59 2.35 11.89
C MET A 148 11.00 0.96 12.13
N THR A 149 10.78 0.65 13.39
CA THR A 149 10.03 -0.54 13.85
C THR A 149 9.02 -0.14 14.90
N TYR A 150 7.92 -0.90 14.99
CA TYR A 150 6.92 -0.75 16.06
C TYR A 150 6.21 -2.07 16.31
N THR A 151 5.61 -2.21 17.48
CA THR A 151 4.87 -3.42 17.87
C THR A 151 3.38 -3.10 17.99
N ILE A 152 2.53 -3.96 17.44
CA ILE A 152 1.07 -3.88 17.57
C ILE A 152 0.62 -4.88 18.65
N GLU A 153 -0.10 -4.39 19.65
CA GLU A 153 -0.76 -5.21 20.67
C GLU A 153 -2.28 -5.20 20.42
N ASN A 154 -2.83 -6.33 19.96
CA ASN A 154 -4.20 -6.42 19.43
C ASN A 154 -5.30 -6.58 20.47
N ASP A 155 -5.02 -7.06 21.69
CA ASP A 155 -6.02 -7.39 22.70
C ASP A 155 -6.22 -6.32 23.77
N CYS A 156 -5.63 -5.15 23.59
CA CYS A 156 -5.74 -4.06 24.54
C CYS A 156 -7.01 -3.23 24.31
N LYS A 157 -7.56 -2.72 25.39
CA LYS A 157 -8.59 -1.69 25.36
C LYS A 157 -7.93 -0.37 25.74
N ASN A 158 -7.67 0.45 24.78
CA ASN A 158 -7.02 1.74 24.98
C ASN A 158 -7.79 2.83 24.21
N PRO A 159 -8.96 3.27 24.75
CA PRO A 159 -9.76 4.30 24.11
C PRO A 159 -9.02 5.64 24.05
N GLU A 160 -8.81 6.15 22.86
CA GLU A 160 -8.13 7.41 22.64
C GLU A 160 -8.69 8.06 21.37
N ASP A 161 -9.10 9.33 21.45
CA ASP A 161 -9.49 10.14 20.30
C ASP A 161 -8.24 10.45 19.45
N LEU A 162 -7.88 9.55 18.57
CA LEU A 162 -6.69 9.64 17.72
C LEU A 162 -6.87 10.68 16.62
N THR A 163 -8.08 10.83 16.11
CA THR A 163 -8.43 11.78 15.06
C THR A 163 -8.60 13.21 15.59
N GLN A 164 -8.78 13.37 16.91
CA GLN A 164 -9.04 14.65 17.59
C GLN A 164 -10.31 15.35 17.10
N ASP A 165 -11.33 14.57 16.73
CA ASP A 165 -12.64 15.09 16.32
C ASP A 165 -13.62 15.25 17.49
N GLY A 166 -13.20 14.90 18.70
CA GLY A 166 -13.98 14.98 19.95
C GLY A 166 -14.85 13.73 20.20
N LYS A 167 -14.63 12.63 19.46
CA LYS A 167 -15.29 11.35 19.63
C LYS A 167 -14.26 10.24 19.71
N ILE A 168 -14.66 9.11 20.26
CA ILE A 168 -13.87 7.89 20.22
C ILE A 168 -14.68 6.87 19.43
N ASP A 169 -14.26 6.60 18.21
CA ASP A 169 -14.86 5.60 17.37
C ASP A 169 -14.49 4.18 17.82
N ALA A 170 -15.26 3.17 17.39
CA ALA A 170 -15.06 1.80 17.83
C ALA A 170 -13.66 1.26 17.50
N TRP A 171 -13.07 1.66 16.38
CA TRP A 171 -11.73 1.26 15.95
C TRP A 171 -10.61 1.95 16.75
N GLU A 172 -10.86 3.10 17.36
CA GLU A 172 -9.89 3.83 18.19
C GLU A 172 -9.71 3.22 19.60
N ASN A 173 -10.34 2.09 19.86
CA ASN A 173 -10.39 1.48 21.19
C ASN A 173 -9.66 0.13 21.30
N ASN A 174 -9.06 -0.39 20.25
CA ASN A 174 -8.75 -1.82 20.20
C ASN A 174 -7.28 -2.19 20.23
N CYS A 175 -6.38 -1.28 19.94
CA CYS A 175 -4.97 -1.64 19.75
C CYS A 175 -4.02 -0.64 20.39
N LEU A 176 -2.88 -1.15 20.82
CA LEU A 176 -1.77 -0.34 21.34
C LEU A 176 -0.57 -0.45 20.40
N CYS A 177 0.00 0.69 20.05
CA CYS A 177 1.29 0.76 19.39
C CYS A 177 2.37 0.95 20.46
N ALA A 178 3.33 0.04 20.49
CA ALA A 178 4.39 0.02 21.49
C ALA A 178 5.78 -0.14 20.85
N ASP A 179 6.83 0.08 21.64
CA ASP A 179 8.25 -0.10 21.29
C ASP A 179 8.63 0.51 19.92
N ILE A 180 8.23 1.76 19.71
CA ILE A 180 8.52 2.46 18.45
C ILE A 180 9.98 2.88 18.46
N ARG A 181 10.72 2.44 17.42
CA ARG A 181 12.15 2.74 17.27
C ARG A 181 12.45 3.29 15.88
N VAL A 182 13.33 4.26 15.81
CA VAL A 182 13.88 4.80 14.55
C VAL A 182 15.38 4.57 14.58
N ASP A 183 15.92 3.90 13.57
CA ASP A 183 17.34 3.48 13.52
C ASP A 183 17.76 2.75 14.82
N GLY A 184 16.90 1.86 15.33
CA GLY A 184 17.11 1.07 16.55
C GLY A 184 17.03 1.85 17.87
N LYS A 185 16.82 3.16 17.85
CA LYS A 185 16.68 4.01 19.04
C LYS A 185 15.21 4.28 19.34
N PRO A 186 14.80 4.40 20.62
CA PRO A 186 13.45 4.79 20.96
C PRO A 186 13.06 6.12 20.28
N LEU A 187 11.84 6.18 19.76
CA LEU A 187 11.30 7.39 19.15
C LEU A 187 11.19 8.50 20.21
N GLU A 188 11.65 9.70 19.85
CA GLU A 188 11.59 10.90 20.68
C GLU A 188 10.40 11.77 20.26
N PRO A 189 9.36 11.98 21.10
CA PRO A 189 8.13 12.67 20.70
C PRO A 189 8.33 14.10 20.18
N GLU A 190 9.31 14.83 20.77
CA GLU A 190 9.55 16.24 20.42
C GLU A 190 10.54 16.43 19.26
N ARG A 191 11.17 15.35 18.79
CA ARG A 191 12.11 15.39 17.67
C ARG A 191 11.32 15.43 16.36
N MET A 192 11.79 16.28 15.42
CA MET A 192 11.32 16.26 14.04
C MET A 192 12.01 15.13 13.27
N TYR A 193 11.21 14.34 12.56
CA TYR A 193 11.68 13.24 11.72
C TYR A 193 11.37 13.54 10.26
N LYS A 194 12.31 13.22 9.40
CA LYS A 194 12.17 13.33 7.95
C LYS A 194 11.50 12.06 7.39
N VAL A 195 10.32 12.23 6.84
CA VAL A 195 9.44 11.12 6.45
C VAL A 195 9.05 11.25 5.00
N VAL A 196 9.06 10.12 4.28
CA VAL A 196 8.43 10.00 2.97
C VAL A 196 7.10 9.25 3.13
N ILE A 197 6.05 9.83 2.58
CA ILE A 197 4.67 9.33 2.69
C ILE A 197 3.91 9.63 1.39
N SER A 198 2.88 8.84 1.06
CA SER A 198 2.02 9.15 -0.06
C SER A 198 1.16 10.41 0.19
N ASP A 199 0.88 11.17 -0.86
CA ASP A 199 -0.03 12.32 -0.77
C ASP A 199 -1.45 11.93 -0.35
N PHE A 200 -1.88 10.69 -0.64
CA PHE A 200 -3.14 10.14 -0.15
C PHE A 200 -3.21 10.13 1.38
N LEU A 201 -2.18 9.59 2.04
CA LEU A 201 -2.11 9.56 3.50
C LEU A 201 -1.96 10.97 4.07
N PHE A 202 -1.06 11.78 3.48
CA PHE A 202 -0.83 13.16 3.91
C PHE A 202 -2.11 14.02 3.87
N LYS A 203 -2.98 13.79 2.88
CA LYS A 203 -4.27 14.47 2.74
C LYS A 203 -5.39 13.91 3.63
N GLY A 204 -5.07 12.99 4.52
CA GLY A 204 -6.01 12.44 5.49
C GLY A 204 -6.64 11.10 5.11
N GLY A 205 -6.11 10.40 4.10
CA GLY A 205 -6.52 9.03 3.80
C GLY A 205 -6.28 8.09 4.97
N ASP A 206 -7.03 6.97 5.03
CA ASP A 206 -6.97 5.95 6.08
C ASP A 206 -7.10 6.55 7.51
N ALA A 207 -8.03 7.51 7.68
CA ALA A 207 -8.34 8.19 8.94
C ALA A 207 -7.19 9.03 9.53
N LEU A 208 -6.21 9.46 8.72
CA LEU A 208 -5.10 10.31 9.16
C LEU A 208 -5.41 11.83 9.10
N GLY A 209 -6.68 12.21 8.95
CA GLY A 209 -7.09 13.62 8.93
C GLY A 209 -6.57 14.40 10.14
N GLY A 210 -6.02 15.61 9.91
CA GLY A 210 -5.48 16.48 10.97
C GLY A 210 -4.18 16.02 11.63
N MET A 211 -3.62 14.87 11.24
CA MET A 211 -2.37 14.37 11.85
C MET A 211 -1.10 15.03 11.30
N PHE A 212 -1.24 15.79 10.22
CA PHE A 212 -0.13 16.45 9.55
C PHE A 212 -0.13 17.98 9.70
N ASP A 213 -0.97 18.52 10.57
CA ASP A 213 -1.10 19.97 10.75
C ASP A 213 0.18 20.65 11.23
N ARG A 214 1.08 19.89 11.88
CA ARG A 214 2.40 20.34 12.35
C ARG A 214 3.55 19.97 11.41
N ALA A 215 3.27 19.29 10.30
CA ALA A 215 4.28 18.93 9.31
C ALA A 215 4.82 20.17 8.57
N LYS A 216 6.08 20.09 8.11
CA LYS A 216 6.76 21.15 7.35
C LYS A 216 7.20 20.63 5.99
#